data_4ad2b405f8dad4f9b699a248ff31d2b9
#
_entry.id   4ad2b405f8dad4f9b699a248ff31d2b9
#
_cell.length_a   1.000
_cell.length_b   1.000
_cell.length_c   1.000
_cell.angle_alpha   90.00
_cell.angle_beta   90.00
_cell.angle_gamma   90.00
#
_symmetry.space_group_name_H-M   'P 1'
#
loop_
_entity.id
_entity.type
_entity.pdbx_description
1 polymer ?
#
loop_
_entity_poly.entity_id
_entity_poly.type
_entity_poly.pdbx_seq_one_letter_code
_entity_poly.pdbx_strand_id
1 'polypeptide(L)'
;LGDECHHFTAKSLTGIMNKANEADMRIGVTGTLDKSECHKLQLQGHFGRIYRVTTTKKLMDEGTVEKLNINMIMLKYPEHEAALVKKMEYHDEMQYLAGHKKRNDFIRKLALDLEGNTLIMFRYVEAHGKVIYDELKKHAHKRRKIFFVAGETETDMRDQVRDIVEKENNAIIVGSLGTFSTGVNIANLNNLIFAAPSKSVIKVLQSIGRL
;
A
#
# COMPACT_ATOMS: atom_id res chain seq x y z
N LEU A 1 -15.72 -15.21 -14.51
CA LEU A 1 -14.82 -15.06 -13.36
C LEU A 1 -14.61 -13.56 -13.07
N GLY A 2 -14.84 -13.12 -11.81
CA GLY A 2 -14.57 -11.77 -11.32
C GLY A 2 -13.39 -11.80 -10.36
N ASP A 3 -12.23 -11.32 -10.79
CA ASP A 3 -11.09 -11.09 -9.91
C ASP A 3 -11.29 -9.78 -9.14
N GLU A 4 -10.72 -9.68 -7.95
CA GLU A 4 -10.92 -8.58 -7.01
C GLU A 4 -12.42 -8.21 -6.86
N CYS A 5 -13.24 -9.25 -6.71
CA CYS A 5 -14.71 -9.11 -6.74
C CYS A 5 -15.27 -8.17 -5.68
N HIS A 6 -14.48 -7.80 -4.67
CA HIS A 6 -14.87 -6.76 -3.70
C HIS A 6 -15.11 -5.38 -4.34
N HIS A 7 -14.66 -5.15 -5.59
CA HIS A 7 -14.99 -3.95 -6.34
C HIS A 7 -16.35 -3.99 -7.06
N PHE A 8 -17.03 -5.15 -7.11
CA PHE A 8 -18.31 -5.32 -7.82
C PHE A 8 -19.53 -4.70 -7.11
N THR A 9 -19.28 -3.67 -6.32
CA THR A 9 -20.31 -2.76 -5.78
C THR A 9 -20.41 -1.46 -6.59
N ALA A 10 -19.42 -1.17 -7.44
CA ALA A 10 -19.45 -0.01 -8.32
C ALA A 10 -20.51 -0.19 -9.39
N LYS A 11 -21.22 0.91 -9.74
CA LYS A 11 -22.32 0.91 -10.69
C LYS A 11 -21.97 0.29 -12.05
N SER A 12 -20.73 0.53 -12.55
CA SER A 12 -20.25 -0.02 -13.82
C SER A 12 -20.10 -1.54 -13.78
N LEU A 13 -19.48 -2.08 -12.72
CA LEU A 13 -19.26 -3.52 -12.57
C LEU A 13 -20.56 -4.26 -12.29
N THR A 14 -21.47 -3.69 -11.49
CA THR A 14 -22.84 -4.19 -11.31
C THR A 14 -23.58 -4.24 -12.65
N GLY A 15 -23.44 -3.21 -13.49
CA GLY A 15 -24.01 -3.19 -14.85
C GLY A 15 -23.50 -4.31 -15.75
N ILE A 16 -22.21 -4.67 -15.65
CA ILE A 16 -21.64 -5.81 -16.37
C ILE A 16 -22.26 -7.13 -15.88
N MET A 17 -22.35 -7.31 -14.55
CA MET A 17 -22.94 -8.52 -13.97
C MET A 17 -24.40 -8.71 -14.33
N ASN A 18 -25.16 -7.62 -14.41
CA ASN A 18 -26.58 -7.64 -14.82
C ASN A 18 -26.75 -8.03 -16.30
N LYS A 19 -25.75 -7.80 -17.16
CA LYS A 19 -25.75 -8.24 -18.56
C LYS A 19 -25.31 -9.70 -18.73
N ALA A 20 -24.66 -10.27 -17.73
CA ALA A 20 -24.18 -11.65 -17.75
C ALA A 20 -25.22 -12.65 -17.16
N ASN A 21 -26.52 -12.39 -17.33
CA ASN A 21 -27.59 -13.19 -16.72
C ASN A 21 -27.65 -14.62 -17.25
N GLU A 22 -27.21 -14.84 -18.48
CA GLU A 22 -27.20 -16.17 -19.13
C GLU A 22 -25.91 -16.97 -18.84
N ALA A 23 -25.01 -16.44 -17.99
CA ALA A 23 -23.81 -17.17 -17.59
C ALA A 23 -24.19 -18.33 -16.66
N ASP A 24 -23.82 -19.56 -17.03
CA ASP A 24 -24.09 -20.78 -16.27
C ASP A 24 -23.43 -20.74 -14.89
N MET A 25 -22.26 -20.08 -14.78
CA MET A 25 -21.52 -19.98 -13.55
C MET A 25 -20.89 -18.59 -13.39
N ARG A 26 -21.04 -18.01 -12.19
CA ARG A 26 -20.42 -16.75 -11.82
C ARG A 26 -19.55 -16.97 -10.58
N ILE A 27 -18.25 -16.80 -10.73
CA ILE A 27 -17.27 -16.99 -9.67
C ILE A 27 -16.59 -15.65 -9.40
N GLY A 28 -16.63 -15.19 -8.14
CA GLY A 28 -15.88 -14.05 -7.65
C GLY A 28 -14.75 -14.50 -6.73
N VAL A 29 -13.54 -13.99 -6.95
CA VAL A 29 -12.39 -14.22 -6.07
C VAL A 29 -11.86 -12.89 -5.52
N THR A 30 -11.41 -12.88 -4.28
CA THR A 30 -10.76 -11.73 -3.65
C THR A 30 -9.95 -12.16 -2.44
N GLY A 31 -8.78 -11.55 -2.25
CA GLY A 31 -7.97 -11.69 -1.04
C GLY A 31 -8.44 -10.80 0.11
N THR A 32 -9.26 -9.79 -0.18
CA THR A 32 -9.71 -8.79 0.81
C THR A 32 -11.21 -8.56 0.71
N LEU A 33 -11.95 -8.96 1.73
CA LEU A 33 -13.40 -8.74 1.80
C LEU A 33 -13.70 -7.64 2.84
N ASP A 34 -14.53 -6.67 2.46
CA ASP A 34 -15.02 -5.66 3.39
C ASP A 34 -15.89 -6.31 4.50
N LYS A 35 -15.84 -5.71 5.68
CA LYS A 35 -16.64 -6.15 6.83
C LYS A 35 -18.11 -5.70 6.75
N SER A 36 -18.44 -4.77 5.84
CA SER A 36 -19.79 -4.27 5.65
C SER A 36 -20.76 -5.39 5.21
N GLU A 37 -21.84 -5.58 5.94
CA GLU A 37 -22.85 -6.58 5.62
C GLU A 37 -23.59 -6.25 4.31
N CYS A 38 -23.85 -4.96 4.03
CA CYS A 38 -24.44 -4.53 2.75
C CYS A 38 -23.55 -4.92 1.57
N HIS A 39 -22.25 -4.75 1.71
CA HIS A 39 -21.27 -5.14 0.69
C HIS A 39 -21.26 -6.65 0.45
N LYS A 40 -21.23 -7.44 1.52
CA LYS A 40 -21.32 -8.91 1.42
C LYS A 40 -22.61 -9.35 0.75
N LEU A 41 -23.75 -8.72 1.08
CA LEU A 41 -25.04 -9.05 0.47
C LEU A 41 -25.04 -8.77 -1.03
N GLN A 42 -24.48 -7.65 -1.47
CA GLN A 42 -24.32 -7.34 -2.91
C GLN A 42 -23.47 -8.38 -3.64
N LEU A 43 -22.35 -8.77 -3.05
CA LEU A 43 -21.49 -9.82 -3.63
C LEU A 43 -22.18 -11.19 -3.67
N GLN A 44 -22.94 -11.53 -2.65
CA GLN A 44 -23.74 -12.75 -2.64
C GLN A 44 -24.84 -12.72 -3.73
N GLY A 45 -25.43 -11.57 -4.00
CA GLY A 45 -26.38 -11.39 -5.12
C GLY A 45 -25.75 -11.63 -6.49
N HIS A 46 -24.48 -11.28 -6.67
CA HIS A 46 -23.77 -11.45 -7.94
C HIS A 46 -23.13 -12.83 -8.12
N PHE A 47 -22.53 -13.37 -7.06
CA PHE A 47 -21.67 -14.56 -7.12
C PHE A 47 -22.16 -15.74 -6.25
N GLY A 48 -23.23 -15.57 -5.49
CA GLY A 48 -23.75 -16.60 -4.60
C GLY A 48 -23.01 -16.65 -3.26
N ARG A 49 -22.98 -17.82 -2.63
CA ARG A 49 -22.45 -18.00 -1.27
C ARG A 49 -20.95 -17.71 -1.19
N ILE A 50 -20.54 -17.00 -0.12
CA ILE A 50 -19.15 -16.70 0.16
C ILE A 50 -18.49 -17.89 0.88
N TYR A 51 -17.36 -18.35 0.37
CA TYR A 51 -16.53 -19.36 0.97
C TYR A 51 -15.16 -18.79 1.30
N ARG A 52 -14.69 -19.02 2.54
CA ARG A 52 -13.32 -18.69 2.93
C ARG A 52 -12.43 -19.91 2.68
N VAL A 53 -11.58 -19.84 1.68
CA VAL A 53 -10.70 -20.95 1.28
C VAL A 53 -9.52 -21.09 2.23
N THR A 54 -8.88 -19.97 2.58
CA THR A 54 -7.71 -19.96 3.47
C THR A 54 -7.59 -18.63 4.23
N THR A 55 -6.61 -18.54 5.11
CA THR A 55 -6.23 -17.29 5.80
C THR A 55 -4.74 -17.08 5.66
N THR A 56 -4.28 -15.81 5.66
CA THR A 56 -2.85 -15.47 5.61
C THR A 56 -2.06 -16.16 6.72
N LYS A 57 -2.64 -16.25 7.93
CA LYS A 57 -2.01 -16.96 9.06
C LYS A 57 -1.76 -18.44 8.72
N LYS A 58 -2.76 -19.13 8.17
CA LYS A 58 -2.60 -20.54 7.77
C LYS A 58 -1.50 -20.71 6.71
N LEU A 59 -1.46 -19.82 5.71
CA LEU A 59 -0.42 -19.85 4.68
C LEU A 59 0.99 -19.59 5.25
N MET A 60 1.11 -18.70 6.26
CA MET A 60 2.37 -18.46 6.98
C MET A 60 2.78 -19.67 7.82
N ASP A 61 1.83 -20.32 8.49
CA ASP A 61 2.07 -21.51 9.32
C ASP A 61 2.48 -22.71 8.45
N GLU A 62 1.95 -22.81 7.22
CA GLU A 62 2.29 -23.82 6.21
C GLU A 62 3.59 -23.50 5.44
N GLY A 63 4.21 -22.33 5.68
CA GLY A 63 5.42 -21.90 4.97
C GLY A 63 5.21 -21.51 3.50
N THR A 64 3.97 -21.36 3.06
CA THR A 64 3.62 -20.94 1.69
C THR A 64 3.85 -19.44 1.49
N VAL A 65 3.73 -18.67 2.55
CA VAL A 65 3.98 -17.21 2.59
C VAL A 65 4.95 -16.93 3.73
N GLU A 66 5.87 -16.00 3.51
CA GLU A 66 6.85 -15.62 4.52
C GLU A 66 6.21 -15.01 5.77
N LYS A 67 6.90 -15.13 6.91
CA LYS A 67 6.45 -14.56 8.18
C LYS A 67 6.62 -13.05 8.16
N LEU A 68 5.53 -12.33 8.37
CA LEU A 68 5.49 -10.89 8.44
C LEU A 68 5.67 -10.39 9.88
N ASN A 69 6.61 -9.47 10.09
CA ASN A 69 6.78 -8.73 11.33
C ASN A 69 6.23 -7.31 11.18
N ILE A 70 5.26 -6.95 12.00
CA ILE A 70 4.65 -5.61 11.99
C ILE A 70 5.15 -4.83 13.20
N ASN A 71 5.90 -3.76 12.97
CA ASN A 71 6.38 -2.85 13.99
C ASN A 71 5.58 -1.54 13.95
N MET A 72 4.83 -1.24 15.00
CA MET A 72 4.11 0.02 15.14
C MET A 72 4.98 1.02 15.90
N ILE A 73 5.51 2.02 15.19
CA ILE A 73 6.35 3.06 15.78
C ILE A 73 5.50 4.27 16.14
N MET A 74 5.39 4.56 17.44
CA MET A 74 4.65 5.71 17.96
C MET A 74 5.57 6.91 18.13
N LEU A 75 5.41 7.93 17.28
CA LEU A 75 6.13 9.18 17.38
C LEU A 75 5.42 10.10 18.40
N LYS A 76 6.18 10.63 19.37
CA LYS A 76 5.68 11.63 20.32
C LYS A 76 6.00 13.03 19.79
N TYR A 77 5.00 13.89 19.78
CA TYR A 77 5.12 15.29 19.41
C TYR A 77 5.07 16.17 20.66
N PRO A 78 5.69 17.37 20.65
CA PRO A 78 5.54 18.34 21.72
C PRO A 78 4.06 18.68 21.97
N GLU A 79 3.69 18.95 23.23
CA GLU A 79 2.29 19.20 23.61
C GLU A 79 1.63 20.33 22.83
N HIS A 80 2.37 21.41 22.56
CA HIS A 80 1.88 22.53 21.79
C HIS A 80 1.56 22.16 20.33
N GLU A 81 2.37 21.31 19.70
CA GLU A 81 2.11 20.81 18.35
C GLU A 81 0.90 19.87 18.35
N ALA A 82 0.82 18.96 19.33
CA ALA A 82 -0.31 18.04 19.45
C ALA A 82 -1.63 18.79 19.70
N ALA A 83 -1.62 19.85 20.52
CA ALA A 83 -2.78 20.69 20.76
C ALA A 83 -3.23 21.49 19.53
N LEU A 84 -2.29 21.93 18.70
CA LEU A 84 -2.57 22.60 17.43
C LEU A 84 -3.25 21.63 16.45
N VAL A 85 -2.63 20.47 16.23
CA VAL A 85 -3.09 19.46 15.26
C VAL A 85 -4.46 18.89 15.64
N LYS A 86 -4.75 18.71 16.93
CA LYS A 86 -6.05 18.23 17.42
C LYS A 86 -7.25 19.10 16.99
N LYS A 87 -7.01 20.36 16.65
CA LYS A 87 -8.04 21.31 16.19
C LYS A 87 -8.17 21.39 14.67
N MET A 88 -7.29 20.70 13.93
CA MET A 88 -7.28 20.71 12.47
C MET A 88 -8.32 19.76 11.90
N GLU A 89 -8.85 20.11 10.73
CA GLU A 89 -9.57 19.17 9.91
C GLU A 89 -8.65 18.06 9.40
N TYR A 90 -9.21 16.87 9.11
CA TYR A 90 -8.41 15.71 8.69
C TYR A 90 -7.48 15.98 7.51
N HIS A 91 -7.90 16.81 6.56
CA HIS A 91 -7.06 17.15 5.39
C HIS A 91 -5.83 17.95 5.79
N ASP A 92 -6.02 18.95 6.64
CA ASP A 92 -4.97 19.84 7.12
C ASP A 92 -4.00 19.08 8.05
N GLU A 93 -4.53 18.22 8.92
CA GLU A 93 -3.73 17.31 9.73
C GLU A 93 -2.82 16.44 8.85
N MET A 94 -3.34 15.86 7.78
CA MET A 94 -2.55 15.03 6.87
C MET A 94 -1.49 15.82 6.13
N GLN A 95 -1.77 17.06 5.74
CA GLN A 95 -0.78 17.93 5.11
C GLN A 95 0.31 18.34 6.12
N TYR A 96 -0.08 18.70 7.35
CA TYR A 96 0.86 19.00 8.41
C TYR A 96 1.81 17.83 8.67
N LEU A 97 1.28 16.63 8.84
CA LEU A 97 2.08 15.42 9.07
C LEU A 97 3.01 15.11 7.88
N ALA A 98 2.55 15.31 6.65
CA ALA A 98 3.35 15.09 5.44
C ALA A 98 4.53 16.08 5.35
N GLY A 99 4.31 17.35 5.72
CA GLY A 99 5.34 18.39 5.73
C GLY A 99 6.22 18.40 6.97
N HIS A 100 5.95 17.58 7.99
CA HIS A 100 6.62 17.66 9.28
C HIS A 100 8.09 17.19 9.21
N LYS A 101 9.03 18.12 9.29
CA LYS A 101 10.45 17.89 9.04
C LYS A 101 11.06 16.79 9.92
N LYS A 102 10.87 16.88 11.25
CA LYS A 102 11.44 15.88 12.18
C LYS A 102 10.92 14.46 11.91
N ARG A 103 9.64 14.34 11.51
CA ARG A 103 9.03 13.08 11.13
C ARG A 103 9.64 12.53 9.83
N ASN A 104 9.81 13.37 8.83
CA ASN A 104 10.43 12.97 7.56
C ASN A 104 11.90 12.62 7.74
N ASP A 105 12.64 13.33 8.60
CA ASP A 105 14.01 12.97 9.00
C ASP A 105 14.08 11.61 9.69
N PHE A 106 13.10 11.31 10.55
CA PHE A 106 13.02 9.98 11.19
C PHE A 106 12.77 8.88 10.16
N ILE A 107 11.80 9.08 9.23
CA ILE A 107 11.50 8.12 8.16
C ILE A 107 12.73 7.89 7.28
N ARG A 108 13.44 8.96 6.92
CA ARG A 108 14.69 8.88 6.16
C ARG A 108 15.75 8.06 6.88
N LYS A 109 16.01 8.34 8.15
CA LYS A 109 16.98 7.60 8.97
C LYS A 109 16.60 6.12 9.06
N LEU A 110 15.36 5.83 9.41
CA LEU A 110 14.84 4.46 9.47
C LEU A 110 15.07 3.72 8.14
N ALA A 111 14.73 4.34 7.02
CA ALA A 111 14.90 3.72 5.70
C ALA A 111 16.36 3.49 5.32
N LEU A 112 17.28 4.35 5.79
CA LEU A 112 18.72 4.19 5.55
C LEU A 112 19.34 3.12 6.45
N ASP A 113 18.82 2.91 7.65
CA ASP A 113 19.31 1.92 8.61
C ASP A 113 18.80 0.50 8.31
N LEU A 114 17.65 0.37 7.64
CA LEU A 114 17.11 -0.92 7.26
C LEU A 114 17.95 -1.57 6.15
N GLU A 115 18.27 -2.85 6.33
CA GLU A 115 18.89 -3.69 5.31
C GLU A 115 17.81 -4.29 4.38
N GLY A 116 18.19 -4.57 3.14
CA GLY A 116 17.27 -5.11 2.13
C GLY A 116 16.50 -4.04 1.36
N ASN A 117 15.75 -4.50 0.36
CA ASN A 117 14.93 -3.62 -0.47
C ASN A 117 13.77 -3.04 0.35
N THR A 118 13.66 -1.73 0.37
CA THR A 118 12.72 -1.00 1.22
C THR A 118 11.77 -0.16 0.37
N LEU A 119 10.46 -0.34 0.53
CA LEU A 119 9.43 0.52 -0.06
C LEU A 119 8.90 1.50 0.98
N ILE A 120 8.95 2.79 0.67
CA ILE A 120 8.37 3.86 1.50
C ILE A 120 7.10 4.35 0.81
N MET A 121 5.96 4.19 1.43
CA MET A 121 4.67 4.58 0.86
C MET A 121 4.25 5.96 1.34
N PHE A 122 4.09 6.89 0.40
CA PHE A 122 3.65 8.26 0.65
C PHE A 122 2.25 8.55 0.07
N ARG A 123 1.66 9.69 0.48
CA ARG A 123 0.34 10.13 0.00
C ARG A 123 0.39 11.33 -0.94
N TYR A 124 1.16 12.36 -0.62
CA TYR A 124 1.26 13.60 -1.41
C TYR A 124 2.59 13.63 -2.17
N VAL A 125 2.52 13.82 -3.49
CA VAL A 125 3.69 13.75 -4.36
C VAL A 125 4.70 14.84 -4.00
N GLU A 126 4.31 16.12 -4.10
CA GLU A 126 5.22 17.25 -3.89
C GLU A 126 5.58 17.46 -2.42
N ALA A 127 4.57 17.54 -1.56
CA ALA A 127 4.75 17.89 -0.16
C ALA A 127 5.34 16.77 0.72
N HIS A 128 5.40 15.53 0.23
CA HIS A 128 5.83 14.39 1.03
C HIS A 128 6.81 13.46 0.28
N GLY A 129 6.37 12.87 -0.83
CA GLY A 129 7.15 11.88 -1.55
C GLY A 129 8.47 12.44 -2.10
N LYS A 130 8.42 13.57 -2.81
CA LYS A 130 9.63 14.23 -3.33
C LYS A 130 10.55 14.70 -2.21
N VAL A 131 10.00 15.23 -1.13
CA VAL A 131 10.80 15.67 0.04
C VAL A 131 11.60 14.50 0.63
N ILE A 132 10.95 13.35 0.86
CA ILE A 132 11.62 12.14 1.37
C ILE A 132 12.67 11.65 0.37
N TYR A 133 12.33 11.61 -0.92
CA TYR A 133 13.22 11.14 -1.98
C TYR A 133 14.49 11.99 -2.09
N ASP A 134 14.36 13.32 -2.11
CA ASP A 134 15.48 14.23 -2.21
C ASP A 134 16.39 14.16 -0.99
N GLU A 135 15.82 14.04 0.20
CA GLU A 135 16.57 13.86 1.43
C GLU A 135 17.28 12.50 1.49
N LEU A 136 16.67 11.44 1.00
CA LEU A 136 17.33 10.14 0.86
C LEU A 136 18.51 10.23 -0.10
N LYS A 137 18.35 10.85 -1.26
CA LYS A 137 19.43 11.04 -2.25
C LYS A 137 20.64 11.80 -1.70
N LYS A 138 20.40 12.80 -0.83
CA LYS A 138 21.47 13.57 -0.21
C LYS A 138 22.29 12.77 0.81
N HIS A 139 21.64 11.83 1.51
CA HIS A 139 22.24 11.15 2.66
C HIS A 139 22.56 9.67 2.45
N ALA A 140 22.03 9.07 1.38
CA ALA A 140 22.33 7.67 1.09
C ALA A 140 23.77 7.46 0.61
N HIS A 141 24.30 6.29 0.91
CA HIS A 141 25.58 5.87 0.35
C HIS A 141 25.48 5.82 -1.19
N LYS A 142 26.53 6.26 -1.91
CA LYS A 142 26.56 6.35 -3.38
C LYS A 142 26.19 5.05 -4.12
N ARG A 143 26.36 3.90 -3.49
CA ARG A 143 26.02 2.58 -4.07
C ARG A 143 24.57 2.16 -3.85
N ARG A 144 23.82 2.84 -2.95
CA ARG A 144 22.41 2.51 -2.66
C ARG A 144 21.51 3.16 -3.70
N LYS A 145 20.82 2.38 -4.49
CA LYS A 145 19.90 2.87 -5.51
C LYS A 145 18.60 3.36 -4.87
N ILE A 146 18.13 4.53 -5.30
CA ILE A 146 16.89 5.13 -4.80
C ILE A 146 16.01 5.48 -6.00
N PHE A 147 14.78 4.99 -5.98
CA PHE A 147 13.80 5.18 -7.03
C PHE A 147 12.60 5.98 -6.52
N PHE A 148 12.00 6.77 -7.41
CA PHE A 148 10.75 7.47 -7.14
C PHE A 148 9.68 7.00 -8.13
N VAL A 149 8.52 6.57 -7.60
CA VAL A 149 7.42 6.05 -8.41
C VAL A 149 6.11 6.65 -7.92
N ALA A 150 5.44 7.41 -8.77
CA ALA A 150 4.15 8.04 -8.50
C ALA A 150 3.11 7.66 -9.57
N GLY A 151 1.88 8.14 -9.41
CA GLY A 151 0.79 7.85 -10.36
C GLY A 151 1.08 8.33 -11.79
N GLU A 152 1.83 9.41 -11.93
CA GLU A 152 2.25 10.00 -13.22
C GLU A 152 3.42 9.25 -13.89
N THR A 153 4.07 8.32 -13.18
CA THR A 153 5.15 7.52 -13.75
C THR A 153 4.57 6.57 -14.80
N GLU A 154 5.13 6.58 -16.00
CA GLU A 154 4.72 5.68 -17.09
C GLU A 154 4.85 4.22 -16.69
N THR A 155 3.99 3.36 -17.24
CA THR A 155 3.96 1.93 -16.91
C THR A 155 5.29 1.26 -17.20
N ASP A 156 5.89 1.55 -18.34
CA ASP A 156 7.19 0.99 -18.74
C ASP A 156 8.31 1.35 -17.76
N MET A 157 8.31 2.59 -17.24
CA MET A 157 9.27 3.00 -16.21
C MET A 157 9.05 2.26 -14.88
N ARG A 158 7.79 1.98 -14.52
CA ARG A 158 7.50 1.20 -13.30
C ARG A 158 8.02 -0.23 -13.43
N ASP A 159 7.83 -0.84 -14.58
CA ASP A 159 8.34 -2.18 -14.88
C ASP A 159 9.87 -2.23 -14.88
N GLN A 160 10.54 -1.22 -15.46
CA GLN A 160 11.99 -1.09 -15.39
C GLN A 160 12.49 -0.95 -13.94
N VAL A 161 11.84 -0.13 -13.12
CA VAL A 161 12.20 0.01 -11.70
C VAL A 161 12.03 -1.31 -10.98
N ARG A 162 10.95 -2.04 -11.21
CA ARG A 162 10.73 -3.38 -10.65
C ARG A 162 11.87 -4.32 -11.03
N ASP A 163 12.18 -4.45 -12.33
CA ASP A 163 13.20 -5.37 -12.85
C ASP A 163 14.62 -5.05 -12.32
N ILE A 164 14.90 -3.77 -12.06
CA ILE A 164 16.16 -3.36 -11.43
C ILE A 164 16.16 -3.74 -9.96
N VAL A 165 15.08 -3.43 -9.23
CA VAL A 165 15.01 -3.69 -7.78
C VAL A 165 15.03 -5.18 -7.46
N GLU A 166 14.42 -6.01 -8.29
CA GLU A 166 14.46 -7.48 -8.14
C GLU A 166 15.88 -8.05 -8.23
N LYS A 167 16.79 -7.35 -8.89
CA LYS A 167 18.22 -7.71 -8.97
C LYS A 167 19.09 -7.04 -7.89
N GLU A 168 18.53 -6.10 -7.15
CA GLU A 168 19.21 -5.39 -6.06
C GLU A 168 18.86 -6.00 -4.71
N ASN A 169 19.80 -5.91 -3.77
CA ASN A 169 19.61 -6.43 -2.41
C ASN A 169 19.46 -5.31 -1.36
N ASN A 170 19.56 -4.05 -1.75
CA ASN A 170 19.51 -2.93 -0.81
C ASN A 170 19.06 -1.61 -1.50
N ALA A 171 18.00 -1.67 -2.29
CA ALA A 171 17.42 -0.49 -2.93
C ALA A 171 16.32 0.14 -2.06
N ILE A 172 16.08 1.44 -2.26
CA ILE A 172 14.94 2.14 -1.65
C ILE A 172 14.01 2.64 -2.75
N ILE A 173 12.73 2.36 -2.61
CA ILE A 173 11.68 2.87 -3.50
C ILE A 173 10.81 3.81 -2.68
N VAL A 174 10.65 5.03 -3.16
CA VAL A 174 9.69 6.00 -2.63
C VAL A 174 8.47 5.96 -3.55
N GLY A 175 7.40 5.33 -3.10
CA GLY A 175 6.24 5.00 -3.91
C GLY A 175 4.92 5.60 -3.42
N SER A 176 4.03 6.01 -4.32
CA SER A 176 2.71 6.50 -3.92
C SER A 176 1.80 5.35 -3.48
N LEU A 177 1.00 5.58 -2.42
CA LEU A 177 0.00 4.63 -1.93
C LEU A 177 -0.98 4.18 -3.03
N GLY A 178 -1.32 5.05 -3.98
CA GLY A 178 -2.20 4.71 -5.10
C GLY A 178 -1.56 3.74 -6.08
N THR A 179 -0.30 3.95 -6.42
CA THR A 179 0.41 3.14 -7.42
C THR A 179 0.75 1.74 -6.89
N PHE A 180 1.22 1.66 -5.65
CA PHE A 180 1.68 0.39 -5.08
C PHE A 180 0.58 -0.43 -4.39
N SER A 181 -0.59 0.14 -4.09
CA SER A 181 -1.74 -0.64 -3.63
C SER A 181 -2.41 -1.45 -4.75
N THR A 182 -2.20 -1.06 -6.01
CA THR A 182 -2.79 -1.73 -7.18
C THR A 182 -1.73 -2.01 -8.25
N GLY A 183 -1.38 -3.28 -8.47
CA GLY A 183 -0.73 -3.73 -9.68
C GLY A 183 0.80 -3.82 -9.72
N VAL A 184 1.57 -3.24 -8.80
CA VAL A 184 3.04 -3.41 -8.77
C VAL A 184 3.42 -4.45 -7.73
N ASN A 185 3.95 -5.59 -8.16
CA ASN A 185 4.53 -6.62 -7.29
C ASN A 185 6.05 -6.62 -7.45
N ILE A 186 6.80 -6.61 -6.36
CA ILE A 186 8.27 -6.69 -6.34
C ILE A 186 8.63 -7.92 -5.50
N ALA A 187 9.12 -8.96 -6.16
CA ALA A 187 9.36 -10.25 -5.51
C ALA A 187 10.45 -10.22 -4.43
N ASN A 188 11.38 -9.27 -4.49
CA ASN A 188 12.49 -9.14 -3.53
C ASN A 188 12.32 -7.88 -2.65
N LEU A 189 11.12 -7.67 -2.09
CA LEU A 189 10.85 -6.57 -1.17
C LEU A 189 10.92 -7.07 0.28
N ASN A 190 11.83 -6.50 1.07
CA ASN A 190 12.07 -6.94 2.45
C ASN A 190 11.41 -6.04 3.49
N ASN A 191 11.27 -4.74 3.20
CA ASN A 191 10.74 -3.79 4.15
C ASN A 191 9.69 -2.87 3.51
N LEU A 192 8.63 -2.58 4.27
CA LEU A 192 7.58 -1.64 3.89
C LEU A 192 7.39 -0.60 5.00
N ILE A 193 7.57 0.68 4.66
CA ILE A 193 7.35 1.81 5.56
C ILE A 193 6.09 2.55 5.12
N PHE A 194 5.04 2.54 5.93
CA PHE A 194 3.89 3.41 5.74
C PHE A 194 4.23 4.82 6.26
N ALA A 195 4.73 5.67 5.38
CA ALA A 195 5.06 7.04 5.70
C ALA A 195 3.83 7.96 5.79
N ALA A 196 2.68 7.53 5.33
CA ALA A 196 1.42 8.26 5.46
C ALA A 196 0.33 7.35 6.04
N PRO A 197 -0.52 7.86 6.94
CA PRO A 197 -1.66 7.10 7.45
C PRO A 197 -2.68 6.84 6.34
N SER A 198 -3.32 5.67 6.39
CA SER A 198 -4.42 5.30 5.51
C SER A 198 -5.60 4.77 6.32
N LYS A 199 -6.80 5.28 6.05
CA LYS A 199 -8.04 4.75 6.61
C LYS A 199 -8.54 3.51 5.87
N SER A 200 -8.01 3.21 4.69
CA SER A 200 -8.42 2.06 3.89
C SER A 200 -7.71 0.79 4.36
N VAL A 201 -8.42 -0.04 5.09
CA VAL A 201 -7.94 -1.37 5.52
C VAL A 201 -7.54 -2.22 4.31
N ILE A 202 -8.34 -2.19 3.25
CA ILE A 202 -8.06 -2.95 2.01
C ILE A 202 -6.72 -2.54 1.41
N LYS A 203 -6.47 -1.24 1.22
CA LYS A 203 -5.20 -0.75 0.67
C LYS A 203 -3.99 -1.14 1.53
N VAL A 204 -4.14 -1.06 2.86
CA VAL A 204 -3.07 -1.46 3.79
C VAL A 204 -2.79 -2.96 3.66
N LEU A 205 -3.82 -3.80 3.68
CA LEU A 205 -3.66 -5.25 3.55
C LEU A 205 -3.08 -5.66 2.19
N GLN A 206 -3.53 -5.05 1.10
CA GLN A 206 -2.98 -5.28 -0.23
C GLN A 206 -1.52 -4.87 -0.35
N SER A 207 -1.14 -3.76 0.31
CA SER A 207 0.27 -3.33 0.34
C SER A 207 1.16 -4.28 1.15
N ILE A 208 0.67 -4.78 2.27
CA ILE A 208 1.37 -5.76 3.11
C ILE A 208 1.54 -7.10 2.37
N GLY A 209 0.53 -7.55 1.65
CA GLY A 209 0.56 -8.80 0.89
C GLY A 209 1.52 -8.79 -0.31
N ARG A 210 2.34 -7.76 -0.46
CA ARG A 210 3.37 -7.63 -1.51
C ARG A 210 4.81 -7.76 -0.97
N LEU A 211 4.95 -7.97 0.34
CA LEU A 211 6.20 -8.31 1.01
C LEU A 211 6.51 -9.79 0.83
#